data_62ef8b3ac7a948a1a330cca370d03a3a
#
_entry.id   62ef8b3ac7a948a1a330cca370d03a3a
#
_cell.length_a   1.000
_cell.length_b   1.000
_cell.length_c   1.000
_cell.angle_alpha   90.00
_cell.angle_beta   90.00
_cell.angle_gamma   90.00
#
_symmetry.space_group_name_H-M   'P 1'
#
loop_
_entity.id
_entity.type
_entity.pdbx_description
1 polymer ?
#
loop_
_entity_poly.entity_id
_entity_poly.type
_entity_poly.pdbx_seq_one_letter_code
_entity_poly.pdbx_strand_id
1 'polypeptide(L)'
;QVLDDGRLTDGQGRTVDFKNTVIVMTSNIGSQHIQQMGTQDYEAVKEAVMEEVKAYFRPEMINRIDEVVVFHGLNQENIRNIAKIQLKGLEKRLEAQHLHLKVDDAALDLIAKAGFDPVYGARPLKRAIQSEIENPLAKALLEGKYAPDSTIHVKEEGGKLVFA
;
A
#
# COMPACT_ATOMS: atom_id res chain seq x y z
N GLN A 1 1.71 30.57 -5.76
CA GLN A 1 0.52 31.29 -5.27
C GLN A 1 -0.11 30.56 -4.08
N VAL A 2 -0.36 29.25 -4.18
CA VAL A 2 -1.01 28.47 -3.12
C VAL A 2 -0.16 28.45 -1.84
N LEU A 3 1.14 28.19 -1.96
CA LEU A 3 2.05 28.09 -0.81
C LEU A 3 2.39 29.44 -0.17
N ASP A 4 2.37 30.52 -0.94
CA ASP A 4 2.68 31.86 -0.42
C ASP A 4 1.44 32.61 0.05
N ASP A 5 0.45 32.73 -0.87
CA ASP A 5 -0.72 33.57 -0.68
C ASP A 5 -1.93 32.80 -0.13
N GLY A 6 -1.86 31.47 -0.11
CA GLY A 6 -2.97 30.60 0.26
C GLY A 6 -4.15 30.71 -0.69
N ARG A 7 -3.91 31.07 -1.96
CA ARG A 7 -4.94 31.23 -2.99
C ARG A 7 -4.41 30.83 -4.36
N LEU A 8 -5.33 30.46 -5.22
CA LEU A 8 -5.05 30.17 -6.63
C LEU A 8 -6.07 30.88 -7.50
N THR A 9 -5.59 31.67 -8.47
CA THR A 9 -6.45 32.36 -9.44
C THR A 9 -6.34 31.65 -10.78
N ASP A 10 -7.47 31.24 -11.36
CA ASP A 10 -7.52 30.61 -12.68
C ASP A 10 -7.37 31.62 -13.82
N GLY A 11 -7.22 31.12 -15.04
CA GLY A 11 -7.09 31.96 -16.25
C GLY A 11 -8.32 32.81 -16.58
N GLN A 12 -9.45 32.62 -15.87
CA GLN A 12 -10.68 33.41 -16.00
C GLN A 12 -10.86 34.43 -14.87
N GLY A 13 -9.86 34.58 -14.00
CA GLY A 13 -9.89 35.52 -12.88
C GLY A 13 -10.62 35.03 -11.65
N ARG A 14 -11.06 33.75 -11.58
CA ARG A 14 -11.69 33.18 -10.40
C ARG A 14 -10.63 32.77 -9.39
N THR A 15 -10.79 33.22 -8.15
CA THR A 15 -9.83 32.93 -7.08
C THR A 15 -10.43 31.93 -6.10
N VAL A 16 -9.64 30.87 -5.78
CA VAL A 16 -9.97 29.85 -4.78
C VAL A 16 -9.07 30.04 -3.56
N ASP A 17 -9.65 30.00 -2.37
CA ASP A 17 -8.95 30.12 -1.09
C ASP A 17 -8.49 28.76 -0.58
N PHE A 18 -7.18 28.62 -0.30
CA PHE A 18 -6.52 27.42 0.25
C PHE A 18 -5.99 27.61 1.67
N LYS A 19 -6.31 28.74 2.35
CA LYS A 19 -5.75 29.06 3.67
C LYS A 19 -6.08 28.03 4.75
N ASN A 20 -7.21 27.34 4.64
CA ASN A 20 -7.65 26.32 5.59
C ASN A 20 -7.42 24.90 5.05
N THR A 21 -6.36 24.67 4.26
CA THR A 21 -6.03 23.38 3.68
C THR A 21 -4.68 22.88 4.19
N VAL A 22 -4.51 21.56 4.16
CA VAL A 22 -3.22 20.89 4.30
C VAL A 22 -2.81 20.43 2.91
N ILE A 23 -1.63 20.87 2.44
CA ILE A 23 -1.10 20.48 1.15
C ILE A 23 -0.09 19.36 1.34
N VAL A 24 -0.33 18.22 0.73
CA VAL A 24 0.57 17.08 0.77
C VAL A 24 1.10 16.84 -0.64
N MET A 25 2.42 16.86 -0.77
CA MET A 25 3.12 16.51 -2.01
C MET A 25 3.80 15.16 -1.85
N THR A 26 3.74 14.32 -2.86
CA THR A 26 4.42 13.03 -2.89
C THR A 26 5.45 12.99 -3.99
N SER A 27 6.59 12.34 -3.73
CA SER A 27 7.68 12.18 -4.68
C SER A 27 8.38 10.84 -4.48
N ASN A 28 9.06 10.34 -5.51
CA ASN A 28 9.94 9.20 -5.46
C ASN A 28 11.43 9.59 -5.46
N ILE A 29 11.74 10.86 -5.19
CA ILE A 29 13.13 11.32 -5.08
C ILE A 29 13.82 10.54 -3.97
N GLY A 30 15.05 10.09 -4.22
CA GLY A 30 15.83 9.32 -3.26
C GLY A 30 15.42 7.87 -3.08
N SER A 31 14.46 7.34 -3.85
CA SER A 31 14.00 5.95 -3.74
C SER A 31 15.13 4.93 -3.94
N GLN A 32 16.16 5.24 -4.71
CA GLN A 32 17.34 4.38 -4.91
C GLN A 32 18.13 4.22 -3.61
N HIS A 33 18.28 5.26 -2.81
CA HIS A 33 18.95 5.18 -1.50
C HIS A 33 18.18 4.24 -0.56
N ILE A 34 16.85 4.35 -0.54
CA ILE A 34 15.98 3.47 0.26
C ILE A 34 16.14 2.00 -0.15
N GLN A 35 16.22 1.73 -1.46
CA GLN A 35 16.39 0.37 -1.98
C GLN A 35 17.78 -0.22 -1.68
N GLN A 36 18.84 0.58 -1.81
CA GLN A 36 20.23 0.13 -1.64
C GLN A 36 20.61 -0.03 -0.18
N MET A 37 20.19 0.89 0.68
CA MET A 37 20.57 0.91 2.10
C MET A 37 19.65 0.04 2.97
N GLY A 38 18.48 -0.36 2.45
CA GLY A 38 17.53 -1.19 3.17
C GLY A 38 16.89 -0.51 4.38
N THR A 39 16.52 -1.31 5.38
CA THR A 39 15.81 -0.82 6.58
C THR A 39 16.75 -0.65 7.81
N GLN A 40 18.03 -0.89 7.67
CA GLN A 40 18.94 -1.05 8.82
C GLN A 40 19.40 0.28 9.43
N ASP A 41 19.50 1.36 8.65
CA ASP A 41 19.93 2.66 9.13
C ASP A 41 19.04 3.77 8.53
N TYR A 42 17.94 4.02 9.21
CA TYR A 42 16.95 5.01 8.75
C TYR A 42 17.52 6.44 8.70
N GLU A 43 18.33 6.82 9.68
CA GLU A 43 18.85 8.19 9.74
C GLU A 43 19.82 8.45 8.58
N ALA A 44 20.71 7.50 8.26
CA ALA A 44 21.59 7.61 7.10
C ALA A 44 20.80 7.65 5.76
N VAL A 45 19.77 6.83 5.63
CA VAL A 45 18.87 6.87 4.47
C VAL A 45 18.17 8.22 4.36
N LYS A 46 17.65 8.73 5.46
CA LYS A 46 16.97 10.02 5.52
C LYS A 46 17.90 11.17 5.12
N GLU A 47 19.12 11.18 5.63
CA GLU A 47 20.12 12.19 5.26
C GLU A 47 20.41 12.18 3.75
N ALA A 48 20.70 10.99 3.18
CA ALA A 48 20.97 10.84 1.75
C ALA A 48 19.77 11.29 0.87
N VAL A 49 18.55 10.92 1.26
CA VAL A 49 17.32 11.37 0.58
C VAL A 49 17.16 12.88 0.69
N MET A 50 17.42 13.47 1.85
CA MET A 50 17.30 14.92 2.06
C MET A 50 18.31 15.71 1.26
N GLU A 51 19.53 15.19 1.06
CA GLU A 51 20.52 15.82 0.17
C GLU A 51 20.01 15.84 -1.28
N GLU A 52 19.44 14.72 -1.76
CA GLU A 52 18.87 14.65 -3.11
C GLU A 52 17.67 15.57 -3.28
N VAL A 53 16.79 15.67 -2.28
CA VAL A 53 15.65 16.60 -2.26
C VAL A 53 16.13 18.06 -2.37
N LYS A 54 17.17 18.45 -1.61
CA LYS A 54 17.75 19.79 -1.67
C LYS A 54 18.42 20.09 -3.00
N ALA A 55 18.99 19.07 -3.65
CA ALA A 55 19.57 19.22 -4.99
C ALA A 55 18.49 19.34 -6.08
N TYR A 56 17.35 18.71 -5.91
CA TYR A 56 16.26 18.68 -6.87
C TYR A 56 15.38 19.92 -6.82
N PHE A 57 15.00 20.36 -5.63
CA PHE A 57 14.14 21.53 -5.43
C PHE A 57 14.96 22.79 -5.23
N ARG A 58 14.44 23.91 -5.74
CA ARG A 58 15.02 25.22 -5.46
C ARG A 58 14.89 25.58 -3.97
N PRO A 59 15.85 26.35 -3.41
CA PRO A 59 15.81 26.77 -2.01
C PRO A 59 14.50 27.45 -1.61
N GLU A 60 13.90 28.24 -2.48
CA GLU A 60 12.64 28.92 -2.25
C GLU A 60 11.49 27.92 -2.02
N MET A 61 11.49 26.80 -2.74
CA MET A 61 10.49 25.75 -2.56
C MET A 61 10.69 25.01 -1.25
N ILE A 62 11.92 24.64 -0.92
CA ILE A 62 12.25 23.94 0.33
C ILE A 62 11.83 24.78 1.55
N ASN A 63 12.05 26.09 1.51
CA ASN A 63 11.69 27.00 2.61
C ASN A 63 10.19 27.16 2.84
N ARG A 64 9.35 26.69 1.91
CA ARG A 64 7.87 26.71 2.03
C ARG A 64 7.28 25.37 2.46
N ILE A 65 8.11 24.34 2.57
CA ILE A 65 7.70 23.03 3.06
C ILE A 65 7.89 23.01 4.57
N ASP A 66 6.81 22.81 5.31
CA ASP A 66 6.86 22.77 6.77
C ASP A 66 7.54 21.49 7.26
N GLU A 67 7.28 20.36 6.59
CA GLU A 67 7.83 19.06 6.99
C GLU A 67 8.09 18.16 5.77
N VAL A 68 9.22 17.46 5.81
CA VAL A 68 9.56 16.42 4.83
C VAL A 68 9.62 15.08 5.55
N VAL A 69 8.72 14.18 5.15
CA VAL A 69 8.64 12.83 5.71
C VAL A 69 9.24 11.83 4.73
N VAL A 70 10.24 11.10 5.17
CA VAL A 70 10.85 10.00 4.41
C VAL A 70 10.23 8.69 4.87
N PHE A 71 9.58 7.96 3.95
CA PHE A 71 9.00 6.67 4.26
C PHE A 71 10.05 5.58 4.29
N HIS A 72 9.92 4.67 5.24
CA HIS A 72 10.74 3.46 5.30
C HIS A 72 10.44 2.51 4.13
N GLY A 73 11.43 1.73 3.73
CA GLY A 73 11.19 0.54 2.91
C GLY A 73 10.26 -0.44 3.64
N LEU A 74 9.48 -1.20 2.87
CA LEU A 74 8.60 -2.21 3.44
C LEU A 74 9.38 -3.48 3.79
N ASN A 75 9.26 -3.93 5.03
CA ASN A 75 9.73 -5.24 5.46
C ASN A 75 8.63 -6.31 5.31
N GLN A 76 8.97 -7.57 5.55
CA GLN A 76 8.02 -8.68 5.41
C GLN A 76 6.81 -8.56 6.33
N GLU A 77 6.99 -8.06 7.55
CA GLU A 77 5.91 -7.83 8.50
C GLU A 77 4.94 -6.75 8.01
N ASN A 78 5.46 -5.66 7.44
CA ASN A 78 4.65 -4.61 6.83
C ASN A 78 3.80 -5.16 5.69
N ILE A 79 4.39 -5.97 4.80
CA ILE A 79 3.67 -6.60 3.69
C ILE A 79 2.57 -7.52 4.20
N ARG A 80 2.85 -8.31 5.23
CA ARG A 80 1.86 -9.17 5.88
C ARG A 80 0.68 -8.36 6.43
N ASN A 81 0.95 -7.25 7.10
CA ASN A 81 -0.08 -6.36 7.63
C ASN A 81 -0.92 -5.70 6.51
N ILE A 82 -0.28 -5.30 5.41
CA ILE A 82 -0.98 -4.77 4.22
C ILE A 82 -1.88 -5.86 3.61
N ALA A 83 -1.40 -7.11 3.52
CA ALA A 83 -2.21 -8.23 3.07
C ALA A 83 -3.45 -8.45 3.95
N LYS A 84 -3.31 -8.40 5.28
CA LYS A 84 -4.44 -8.46 6.21
C LYS A 84 -5.48 -7.37 5.97
N ILE A 85 -5.03 -6.12 5.75
CA ILE A 85 -5.93 -5.00 5.47
C ILE A 85 -6.70 -5.22 4.17
N GLN A 86 -6.03 -5.69 3.11
CA GLN A 86 -6.68 -5.96 1.83
C GLN A 86 -7.66 -7.14 1.92
N LEU A 87 -7.32 -8.20 2.65
CA LEU A 87 -8.19 -9.35 2.87
C LEU A 87 -9.47 -8.99 3.64
N LYS A 88 -9.42 -8.04 4.59
CA LYS A 88 -10.62 -7.51 5.25
C LYS A 88 -11.65 -6.94 4.27
N GLY A 89 -11.21 -6.38 3.16
CA GLY A 89 -12.11 -5.93 2.09
C GLY A 89 -12.83 -7.10 1.40
N LEU A 90 -12.15 -8.23 1.23
CA LEU A 90 -12.73 -9.46 0.71
C LEU A 90 -13.69 -10.11 1.73
N GLU A 91 -13.29 -10.19 3.01
CA GLU A 91 -14.13 -10.68 4.10
C GLU A 91 -15.48 -9.98 4.14
N LYS A 92 -15.48 -8.63 4.12
CA LYS A 92 -16.73 -7.84 4.11
C LYS A 92 -17.63 -8.14 2.91
N ARG A 93 -17.05 -8.41 1.74
CA ARG A 93 -17.83 -8.77 0.54
C ARG A 93 -18.46 -10.17 0.67
N LEU A 94 -17.76 -11.10 1.30
CA LEU A 94 -18.25 -12.44 1.56
C LEU A 94 -19.30 -12.46 2.66
N GLU A 95 -19.14 -11.67 3.73
CA GLU A 95 -20.15 -11.50 4.78
C GLU A 95 -21.49 -11.00 4.23
N ALA A 96 -21.45 -10.11 3.23
CA ALA A 96 -22.68 -9.67 2.53
C ALA A 96 -23.38 -10.81 1.76
N GLN A 97 -22.69 -11.92 1.53
CA GLN A 97 -23.23 -13.15 0.92
C GLN A 97 -23.40 -14.28 1.94
N HIS A 98 -23.42 -13.97 3.23
CA HIS A 98 -23.50 -14.95 4.32
C HIS A 98 -22.37 -15.99 4.30
N LEU A 99 -21.17 -15.57 3.98
CA LEU A 99 -19.97 -16.40 3.99
C LEU A 99 -18.89 -15.74 4.84
N HIS A 100 -18.13 -16.55 5.54
CA HIS A 100 -17.02 -16.08 6.34
C HIS A 100 -15.68 -16.55 5.75
N LEU A 101 -14.65 -15.73 5.85
CA LEU A 101 -13.30 -16.07 5.39
C LEU A 101 -12.36 -16.12 6.59
N LYS A 102 -11.57 -17.17 6.67
CA LYS A 102 -10.48 -17.28 7.63
C LYS A 102 -9.21 -17.69 6.91
N VAL A 103 -8.18 -16.86 7.03
CA VAL A 103 -6.88 -17.10 6.40
C VAL A 103 -5.85 -17.39 7.48
N ASP A 104 -5.22 -18.56 7.41
CA ASP A 104 -4.18 -18.95 8.34
C ASP A 104 -2.90 -18.12 8.13
N ASP A 105 -2.09 -18.03 9.18
CA ASP A 105 -0.85 -17.24 9.15
C ASP A 105 0.14 -17.71 8.08
N ALA A 106 0.27 -19.01 7.86
CA ALA A 106 1.12 -19.58 6.83
C ALA A 106 0.62 -19.22 5.40
N ALA A 107 -0.71 -19.26 5.20
CA ALA A 107 -1.32 -18.82 3.95
C ALA A 107 -1.11 -17.32 3.71
N LEU A 108 -1.23 -16.51 4.76
CA LEU A 108 -0.97 -15.08 4.71
C LEU A 108 0.48 -14.76 4.35
N ASP A 109 1.44 -15.50 4.91
CA ASP A 109 2.87 -15.35 4.59
C ASP A 109 3.17 -15.73 3.14
N LEU A 110 2.52 -16.77 2.61
CA LEU A 110 2.63 -17.14 1.20
C LEU A 110 2.13 -16.05 0.27
N ILE A 111 0.96 -15.47 0.59
CA ILE A 111 0.38 -14.35 -0.17
C ILE A 111 1.28 -13.11 -0.09
N ALA A 112 1.78 -12.77 1.10
CA ALA A 112 2.68 -11.64 1.31
C ALA A 112 3.96 -11.80 0.49
N LYS A 113 4.53 -13.01 0.45
CA LYS A 113 5.72 -13.32 -0.35
C LYS A 113 5.45 -13.22 -1.86
N ALA A 114 4.32 -13.73 -2.33
CA ALA A 114 3.92 -13.62 -3.75
C ALA A 114 3.58 -12.19 -4.18
N GLY A 115 3.11 -11.36 -3.23
CA GLY A 115 2.71 -9.98 -3.47
C GLY A 115 3.78 -8.93 -3.21
N PHE A 116 5.01 -9.34 -2.92
CA PHE A 116 6.14 -8.44 -2.70
C PHE A 116 7.10 -8.43 -3.89
N ASP A 117 7.51 -7.22 -4.28
CA ASP A 117 8.56 -7.00 -5.27
C ASP A 117 9.58 -5.99 -4.72
N PRO A 118 10.90 -6.26 -4.84
CA PRO A 118 11.93 -5.34 -4.32
C PRO A 118 11.88 -3.93 -4.92
N VAL A 119 11.39 -3.78 -6.15
CA VAL A 119 11.30 -2.49 -6.87
C VAL A 119 9.93 -1.84 -6.66
N TYR A 120 8.86 -2.64 -6.79
CA TYR A 120 7.48 -2.15 -6.76
C TYR A 120 6.82 -2.25 -5.37
N GLY A 121 7.51 -2.84 -4.38
CA GLY A 121 7.03 -3.00 -3.02
C GLY A 121 5.81 -3.90 -2.93
N ALA A 122 4.74 -3.42 -2.30
CA ALA A 122 3.48 -4.14 -2.11
C ALA A 122 2.47 -3.96 -3.28
N ARG A 123 2.83 -3.28 -4.36
CA ARG A 123 1.90 -3.07 -5.49
C ARG A 123 1.37 -4.37 -6.10
N PRO A 124 2.19 -5.44 -6.25
CA PRO A 124 1.69 -6.72 -6.77
C PRO A 124 0.73 -7.44 -5.83
N LEU A 125 0.64 -7.05 -4.55
CA LEU A 125 -0.14 -7.75 -3.53
C LEU A 125 -1.63 -7.86 -3.87
N LYS A 126 -2.21 -6.80 -4.42
CA LYS A 126 -3.61 -6.82 -4.85
C LYS A 126 -3.87 -7.86 -5.94
N ARG A 127 -2.94 -7.98 -6.89
CA ARG A 127 -3.03 -9.00 -7.95
C ARG A 127 -2.82 -10.40 -7.39
N ALA A 128 -1.88 -10.56 -6.45
CA ALA A 128 -1.65 -11.84 -5.78
C ALA A 128 -2.92 -12.31 -5.04
N ILE A 129 -3.56 -11.44 -4.27
CA ILE A 129 -4.83 -11.76 -3.60
C ILE A 129 -5.92 -12.11 -4.61
N GLN A 130 -6.02 -11.36 -5.70
CA GLN A 130 -7.00 -11.62 -6.75
C GLN A 130 -6.78 -12.97 -7.43
N SER A 131 -5.55 -13.28 -7.83
CA SER A 131 -5.23 -14.51 -8.55
C SER A 131 -5.25 -15.74 -7.64
N GLU A 132 -4.73 -15.63 -6.43
CA GLU A 132 -4.50 -16.76 -5.53
C GLU A 132 -5.70 -17.04 -4.60
N ILE A 133 -6.56 -16.06 -4.35
CA ILE A 133 -7.71 -16.20 -3.45
C ILE A 133 -9.03 -15.87 -4.16
N GLU A 134 -9.20 -14.64 -4.67
CA GLU A 134 -10.52 -14.20 -5.16
C GLU A 134 -11.01 -15.05 -6.34
N ASN A 135 -10.15 -15.31 -7.33
CA ASN A 135 -10.54 -16.07 -8.51
C ASN A 135 -10.85 -17.56 -8.19
N PRO A 136 -9.98 -18.30 -7.46
CA PRO A 136 -10.30 -19.67 -7.05
C PRO A 136 -11.55 -19.76 -6.19
N LEU A 137 -11.75 -18.79 -5.29
CA LEU A 137 -12.91 -18.74 -4.42
C LEU A 137 -14.19 -18.46 -5.21
N ALA A 138 -14.17 -17.50 -6.12
CA ALA A 138 -15.30 -17.20 -6.99
C ALA A 138 -15.72 -18.43 -7.82
N LYS A 139 -14.76 -19.17 -8.35
CA LYS A 139 -15.02 -20.44 -9.06
C LYS A 139 -15.70 -21.46 -8.14
N ALA A 140 -15.16 -21.67 -6.94
CA ALA A 140 -15.71 -22.63 -5.98
C ALA A 140 -17.14 -22.26 -5.53
N LEU A 141 -17.42 -20.94 -5.39
CA LEU A 141 -18.77 -20.45 -5.07
C LEU A 141 -19.76 -20.71 -6.22
N LEU A 142 -19.36 -20.48 -7.45
CA LEU A 142 -20.18 -20.78 -8.63
C LEU A 142 -20.45 -22.28 -8.80
N GLU A 143 -19.52 -23.13 -8.37
CA GLU A 143 -19.66 -24.59 -8.34
C GLU A 143 -20.52 -25.08 -7.17
N GLY A 144 -20.96 -24.19 -6.28
CA GLY A 144 -21.79 -24.51 -5.12
C GLY A 144 -21.06 -25.31 -4.03
N LYS A 145 -19.75 -25.14 -3.91
CA LYS A 145 -18.93 -25.89 -2.94
C LYS A 145 -19.16 -25.52 -1.48
N TYR A 146 -19.71 -24.32 -1.23
CA TYR A 146 -19.89 -23.79 0.11
C TYR A 146 -21.36 -23.53 0.39
N ALA A 147 -21.83 -24.04 1.52
CA ALA A 147 -23.18 -23.76 1.99
C ALA A 147 -23.31 -22.31 2.53
N PRO A 148 -24.51 -21.72 2.54
CA PRO A 148 -24.74 -20.47 3.25
C PRO A 148 -24.28 -20.54 4.71
N ASP A 149 -23.82 -19.42 5.24
CA ASP A 149 -23.30 -19.27 6.61
C ASP A 149 -22.08 -20.14 6.94
N SER A 150 -21.38 -20.70 5.91
CA SER A 150 -20.15 -21.45 6.13
C SER A 150 -18.93 -20.55 6.26
N THR A 151 -17.90 -21.07 6.92
CA THR A 151 -16.58 -20.44 7.04
C THR A 151 -15.62 -21.12 6.09
N ILE A 152 -15.05 -20.35 5.18
CA ILE A 152 -14.05 -20.82 4.22
C ILE A 152 -12.67 -20.61 4.84
N HIS A 153 -11.95 -21.70 5.04
CA HIS A 153 -10.59 -21.68 5.56
C HIS A 153 -9.59 -21.69 4.42
N VAL A 154 -8.73 -20.70 4.36
CA VAL A 154 -7.59 -20.65 3.45
C VAL A 154 -6.33 -21.04 4.20
N LYS A 155 -5.75 -22.17 3.80
CA LYS A 155 -4.55 -22.76 4.40
C LYS A 155 -3.41 -22.86 3.40
N GLU A 156 -2.20 -22.94 3.90
CA GLU A 156 -1.02 -23.27 3.10
C GLU A 156 -0.73 -24.77 3.23
N GLU A 157 -0.62 -25.47 2.11
CA GLU A 157 -0.21 -26.86 2.03
C GLU A 157 0.75 -27.06 0.85
N GLY A 158 1.99 -27.43 1.18
CA GLY A 158 3.01 -27.73 0.16
C GLY A 158 3.34 -26.56 -0.78
N GLY A 159 3.33 -25.33 -0.28
CA GLY A 159 3.62 -24.13 -1.06
C GLY A 159 2.44 -23.62 -1.88
N LYS A 160 1.23 -24.11 -1.62
CA LYS A 160 0.00 -23.72 -2.33
C LYS A 160 -1.10 -23.35 -1.33
N LEU A 161 -2.03 -22.51 -1.79
CA LEU A 161 -3.24 -22.22 -1.02
C LEU A 161 -4.29 -23.31 -1.26
N VAL A 162 -4.85 -23.81 -0.15
CA VAL A 162 -5.94 -24.78 -0.14
C VAL A 162 -7.14 -24.17 0.55
N PHE A 163 -8.33 -24.41 -0.01
CA PHE A 163 -9.60 -23.90 0.45
C PHE A 163 -10.44 -25.05 1.04
N ALA A 164 -10.80 -24.93 2.31
CA ALA A 164 -11.56 -25.93 3.04
C ALA A 164 -12.84 -25.34 3.66
#